data_196b1bbfd737ef0ce2f8a8c238cbd1d7
#
_entry.id   196b1bbfd737ef0ce2f8a8c238cbd1d7
#
_cell.length_a   1.000
_cell.length_b   1.000
_cell.length_c   1.000
_cell.angle_alpha   90.00
_cell.angle_beta   90.00
_cell.angle_gamma   90.00
#
_symmetry.space_group_name_H-M   'P 1'
#
loop_
_entity.id
_entity.type
_entity.pdbx_description
1 polymer ?
#
loop_
_entity_poly.entity_id
_entity_poly.type
_entity_poly.pdbx_seq_one_letter_code
_entity_poly.pdbx_strand_id
1 'polypeptide(L)'
;MHLFDVDHRLLGGYGIVGGQLPLATGAALAISYRGSDEVVMCTMGDGTTNIGAFHESLNLAALWHLPIVYVIINNRLGMGTTVEKSSAEPELARRAASYRMASARVDGLDPLATYEATRSAVAAARAGAPFLLEVVSERLRGHSVVDPAKYRTAEEVEALTSHDPIHTVGARLMVEGLLDAEGLAALDEEAKAIAERASAFAEASPHPDPSTLFDYTYATPVANDLHRLPGEPLFAARPRPTEVA
;
A
#
# COMPACT_ATOMS: atom_id res chain seq x y z
N MET A 1 5.54 2.04 -10.25
CA MET A 1 6.38 3.04 -9.54
C MET A 1 6.59 2.54 -8.12
N HIS A 2 7.83 2.54 -7.66
CA HIS A 2 8.23 2.05 -6.33
C HIS A 2 8.98 3.19 -5.66
N LEU A 3 8.36 3.80 -4.64
CA LEU A 3 8.92 4.95 -3.94
C LEU A 3 9.33 4.52 -2.54
N PHE A 4 10.52 4.94 -2.13
CA PHE A 4 11.07 4.73 -0.80
C PHE A 4 11.57 6.06 -0.27
N ASP A 5 11.31 6.33 0.99
CA ASP A 5 11.83 7.48 1.72
C ASP A 5 12.06 7.09 3.18
N VAL A 6 13.23 6.55 3.43
CA VAL A 6 13.60 6.00 4.75
C VAL A 6 13.67 7.09 5.80
N ASP A 7 14.07 8.30 5.43
CA ASP A 7 14.16 9.44 6.35
C ASP A 7 12.76 9.86 6.86
N HIS A 8 11.74 9.71 6.01
CA HIS A 8 10.33 9.90 6.38
C HIS A 8 9.62 8.58 6.72
N ARG A 9 10.36 7.48 6.92
CA ARG A 9 9.83 6.16 7.30
C ARG A 9 8.87 5.53 6.30
N LEU A 10 8.94 5.93 5.03
CA LEU A 10 8.25 5.29 3.94
C LEU A 10 9.10 4.12 3.43
N LEU A 11 8.75 2.90 3.87
CA LEU A 11 9.50 1.68 3.57
C LEU A 11 9.18 1.06 2.20
N GLY A 12 8.39 1.74 1.41
CA GLY A 12 8.24 1.51 -0.02
C GLY A 12 6.90 1.04 -0.51
N GLY A 13 6.75 1.13 -1.84
CA GLY A 13 5.67 0.52 -2.60
C GLY A 13 6.21 -0.70 -3.37
N TYR A 14 5.39 -1.75 -3.47
CA TYR A 14 5.81 -3.05 -4.01
C TYR A 14 4.95 -3.45 -5.21
N GLY A 15 5.59 -3.81 -6.33
CA GLY A 15 4.92 -4.32 -7.51
C GLY A 15 4.46 -5.78 -7.37
N ILE A 16 5.13 -6.55 -6.52
CA ILE A 16 4.73 -7.91 -6.21
C ILE A 16 3.60 -7.87 -5.21
N VAL A 17 2.41 -8.36 -5.62
CA VAL A 17 1.21 -8.38 -4.76
C VAL A 17 1.51 -9.12 -3.46
N GLY A 18 1.36 -8.42 -2.34
CA GLY A 18 1.60 -8.96 -1.00
C GLY A 18 3.06 -9.04 -0.58
N GLY A 19 4.02 -8.65 -1.41
CA GLY A 19 5.45 -8.66 -1.06
C GLY A 19 5.77 -7.76 0.14
N GLN A 20 4.99 -6.70 0.34
CA GLN A 20 5.15 -5.80 1.49
C GLN A 20 4.74 -6.43 2.84
N LEU A 21 3.88 -7.45 2.84
CA LEU A 21 3.31 -8.00 4.08
C LEU A 21 4.39 -8.62 5.01
N PRO A 22 5.23 -9.57 4.55
CA PRO A 22 6.28 -10.11 5.40
C PRO A 22 7.35 -9.07 5.78
N LEU A 23 7.62 -8.09 4.90
CA LEU A 23 8.56 -7.01 5.19
C LEU A 23 8.02 -6.09 6.30
N ALA A 24 6.75 -5.71 6.24
CA ALA A 24 6.09 -4.94 7.28
C ALA A 24 6.03 -5.70 8.61
N THR A 25 5.77 -7.01 8.56
CA THR A 25 5.81 -7.89 9.75
C THR A 25 7.21 -7.91 10.36
N GLY A 26 8.26 -8.01 9.54
CA GLY A 26 9.65 -7.94 9.98
C GLY A 26 10.02 -6.59 10.58
N ALA A 27 9.55 -5.48 10.00
CA ALA A 27 9.75 -4.14 10.55
C ALA A 27 9.07 -4.00 11.93
N ALA A 28 7.84 -4.51 12.08
CA ALA A 28 7.14 -4.52 13.36
C ALA A 28 7.83 -5.39 14.41
N LEU A 29 8.40 -6.53 14.01
CA LEU A 29 9.23 -7.36 14.88
C LEU A 29 10.49 -6.59 15.36
N ALA A 30 11.15 -5.87 14.48
CA ALA A 30 12.31 -5.05 14.83
C ALA A 30 11.96 -3.94 15.82
N ILE A 31 10.80 -3.29 15.67
CA ILE A 31 10.26 -2.29 16.60
C ILE A 31 10.02 -2.94 17.97
N SER A 32 9.33 -4.05 18.02
CA SER A 32 9.06 -4.80 19.24
C SER A 32 10.36 -5.22 19.94
N TYR A 33 11.34 -5.72 19.18
CA TYR A 33 12.63 -6.14 19.71
C TYR A 33 13.44 -4.98 20.30
N ARG A 34 13.34 -3.79 19.73
CA ARG A 34 14.00 -2.56 20.22
C ARG A 34 13.27 -1.93 21.39
N GLY A 35 12.02 -2.32 21.66
CA GLY A 35 11.21 -1.73 22.72
C GLY A 35 10.78 -0.29 22.43
N SER A 36 10.66 0.11 21.15
CA SER A 36 10.18 1.45 20.79
C SER A 36 8.65 1.47 20.63
N ASP A 37 8.06 2.67 20.67
CA ASP A 37 6.61 2.89 20.62
C ASP A 37 6.06 3.11 19.21
N GLU A 38 6.88 2.87 18.21
CA GLU A 38 6.52 2.99 16.78
C GLU A 38 5.49 1.94 16.39
N VAL A 39 4.73 2.23 15.35
CA VAL A 39 3.74 1.31 14.77
C VAL A 39 3.96 1.23 13.27
N VAL A 40 3.94 0.02 12.73
CA VAL A 40 3.96 -0.18 11.27
C VAL A 40 2.54 -0.12 10.73
N MET A 41 2.34 0.63 9.67
CA MET A 41 1.11 0.61 8.87
C MET A 41 1.41 -0.02 7.52
N CYS A 42 0.73 -1.11 7.18
CA CYS A 42 0.90 -1.84 5.94
C CYS A 42 -0.39 -1.84 5.13
N THR A 43 -0.42 -1.09 4.02
CA THR A 43 -1.59 -1.01 3.14
C THR A 43 -1.56 -2.08 2.05
N MET A 44 -2.73 -2.57 1.67
CA MET A 44 -2.91 -3.57 0.61
C MET A 44 -4.29 -3.43 -0.06
N GLY A 45 -4.43 -3.91 -1.29
CA GLY A 45 -5.73 -4.06 -1.94
C GLY A 45 -6.48 -5.32 -1.48
N ASP A 46 -7.78 -5.34 -1.75
CA ASP A 46 -8.68 -6.48 -1.45
C ASP A 46 -8.18 -7.81 -2.04
N GLY A 47 -7.72 -7.82 -3.28
CA GLY A 47 -7.18 -9.02 -3.93
C GLY A 47 -5.96 -9.62 -3.24
N THR A 48 -5.17 -8.80 -2.55
CA THR A 48 -3.99 -9.24 -1.78
C THR A 48 -4.35 -10.19 -0.63
N THR A 49 -5.56 -10.12 -0.12
CA THR A 49 -5.99 -10.94 1.02
C THR A 49 -6.13 -12.43 0.70
N ASN A 50 -6.03 -12.82 -0.57
CA ASN A 50 -6.17 -14.22 -1.03
C ASN A 50 -4.83 -14.96 -1.21
N ILE A 51 -3.69 -14.30 -0.96
CA ILE A 51 -2.37 -14.92 -1.06
C ILE A 51 -1.91 -15.54 0.26
N GLY A 52 -1.02 -16.53 0.20
CA GLY A 52 -0.47 -17.19 1.39
C GLY A 52 0.22 -16.23 2.35
N ALA A 53 1.05 -15.31 1.83
CA ALA A 53 1.78 -14.34 2.63
C ALA A 53 0.87 -13.45 3.52
N PHE A 54 -0.38 -13.18 3.12
CA PHE A 54 -1.36 -12.50 3.97
C PHE A 54 -1.62 -13.30 5.25
N HIS A 55 -1.96 -14.58 5.09
CA HIS A 55 -2.29 -15.46 6.20
C HIS A 55 -1.10 -15.70 7.14
N GLU A 56 0.09 -15.91 6.57
CA GLU A 56 1.34 -16.11 7.31
C GLU A 56 1.70 -14.85 8.11
N SER A 57 1.65 -13.68 7.50
CA SER A 57 1.96 -12.40 8.14
C SER A 57 1.02 -12.09 9.30
N LEU A 58 -0.30 -12.26 9.13
CA LEU A 58 -1.26 -12.03 10.19
C LEU A 58 -1.06 -13.02 11.36
N ASN A 59 -0.78 -14.28 11.06
CA ASN A 59 -0.50 -15.29 12.08
C ASN A 59 0.73 -14.92 12.92
N LEU A 60 1.83 -14.54 12.27
CA LEU A 60 3.06 -14.13 12.97
C LEU A 60 2.85 -12.86 13.79
N ALA A 61 2.16 -11.86 13.23
CA ALA A 61 1.88 -10.62 13.93
C ALA A 61 1.05 -10.86 15.20
N ALA A 62 0.02 -11.70 15.12
CA ALA A 62 -0.83 -12.05 16.26
C ALA A 62 -0.05 -12.87 17.30
N LEU A 63 0.72 -13.87 16.87
CA LEU A 63 1.52 -14.75 17.73
C LEU A 63 2.54 -13.97 18.56
N TRP A 64 3.18 -12.97 17.95
CA TRP A 64 4.25 -12.18 18.58
C TRP A 64 3.79 -10.82 19.12
N HIS A 65 2.49 -10.53 19.08
CA HIS A 65 1.91 -9.28 19.56
C HIS A 65 2.58 -8.03 18.97
N LEU A 66 2.77 -8.06 17.63
CA LEU A 66 3.54 -7.03 16.93
C LEU A 66 2.77 -5.70 16.80
N PRO A 67 3.46 -4.55 16.90
CA PRO A 67 2.87 -3.23 16.73
C PRO A 67 2.61 -2.91 15.25
N ILE A 68 1.59 -3.54 14.66
CA ILE A 68 1.26 -3.40 13.24
C ILE A 68 -0.23 -3.24 13.01
N VAL A 69 -0.58 -2.37 12.07
CA VAL A 69 -1.91 -2.25 11.48
C VAL A 69 -1.84 -2.68 10.02
N TYR A 70 -2.54 -3.74 9.67
CA TYR A 70 -2.78 -4.12 8.28
C TYR A 70 -4.03 -3.42 7.79
N VAL A 71 -3.91 -2.63 6.72
CA VAL A 71 -5.00 -1.84 6.15
C VAL A 71 -5.38 -2.39 4.79
N ILE A 72 -6.57 -2.93 4.67
CA ILE A 72 -7.15 -3.37 3.40
C ILE A 72 -7.88 -2.18 2.79
N ILE A 73 -7.39 -1.65 1.67
CA ILE A 73 -8.13 -0.71 0.84
C ILE A 73 -9.03 -1.54 -0.08
N ASN A 74 -10.25 -1.77 0.38
CA ASN A 74 -11.22 -2.59 -0.34
C ASN A 74 -12.04 -1.71 -1.29
N ASN A 75 -11.57 -1.58 -2.53
CA ASN A 75 -12.30 -0.89 -3.58
C ASN A 75 -13.21 -1.83 -4.39
N ARG A 76 -13.51 -3.00 -3.84
CA ARG A 76 -14.39 -4.06 -4.34
C ARG A 76 -13.96 -4.72 -5.65
N LEU A 77 -12.78 -4.36 -6.18
CA LEU A 77 -12.31 -4.82 -7.49
C LEU A 77 -10.81 -5.15 -7.47
N GLY A 78 -10.47 -6.42 -7.58
CA GLY A 78 -9.14 -6.87 -7.98
C GLY A 78 -9.02 -6.85 -9.51
N MET A 79 -8.44 -5.80 -10.09
CA MET A 79 -8.56 -5.48 -11.52
C MET A 79 -10.04 -5.35 -11.93
N GLY A 80 -10.60 -6.30 -12.65
CA GLY A 80 -12.02 -6.38 -13.02
C GLY A 80 -12.82 -7.47 -12.30
N THR A 81 -12.21 -8.17 -11.31
CA THR A 81 -12.86 -9.24 -10.55
C THR A 81 -13.38 -8.69 -9.23
N THR A 82 -14.66 -8.88 -8.95
CA THR A 82 -15.26 -8.42 -7.69
C THR A 82 -14.82 -9.28 -6.50
N VAL A 83 -14.89 -8.70 -5.29
CA VAL A 83 -14.55 -9.39 -4.05
C VAL A 83 -15.43 -10.63 -3.86
N GLU A 84 -16.72 -10.55 -4.18
CA GLU A 84 -17.68 -11.66 -4.07
C GLU A 84 -17.34 -12.84 -4.98
N LYS A 85 -16.66 -12.58 -6.10
CA LYS A 85 -16.21 -13.63 -7.03
C LYS A 85 -14.85 -14.24 -6.62
N SER A 86 -14.05 -13.52 -5.84
CA SER A 86 -12.70 -13.92 -5.49
C SER A 86 -12.55 -14.38 -4.03
N SER A 87 -13.53 -14.10 -3.16
CA SER A 87 -13.44 -14.32 -1.72
C SER A 87 -14.70 -15.00 -1.20
N ALA A 88 -14.54 -16.14 -0.51
CA ALA A 88 -15.65 -16.82 0.16
C ALA A 88 -16.22 -16.00 1.33
N GLU A 89 -15.37 -15.18 1.99
CA GLU A 89 -15.79 -14.18 2.97
C GLU A 89 -15.52 -12.79 2.38
N PRO A 90 -16.54 -12.07 1.88
CA PRO A 90 -16.41 -10.77 1.24
C PRO A 90 -16.20 -9.62 2.24
N GLU A 91 -16.58 -9.78 3.50
CA GLU A 91 -16.22 -8.86 4.57
C GLU A 91 -14.83 -9.21 5.11
N LEU A 92 -13.82 -8.67 4.45
CA LEU A 92 -12.42 -9.09 4.62
C LEU A 92 -11.89 -8.89 6.04
N ALA A 93 -12.40 -7.92 6.78
CA ALA A 93 -12.07 -7.70 8.19
C ALA A 93 -12.37 -8.93 9.06
N ARG A 94 -13.37 -9.75 8.72
CA ARG A 94 -13.73 -10.96 9.47
C ARG A 94 -12.64 -12.02 9.46
N ARG A 95 -11.73 -11.99 8.48
CA ARG A 95 -10.59 -12.92 8.42
C ARG A 95 -9.65 -12.81 9.62
N ALA A 96 -9.62 -11.66 10.29
CA ALA A 96 -8.85 -11.42 11.50
C ALA A 96 -9.22 -12.40 12.64
N ALA A 97 -10.46 -12.84 12.70
CA ALA A 97 -10.95 -13.77 13.73
C ALA A 97 -10.18 -15.10 13.75
N SER A 98 -9.68 -15.56 12.58
CA SER A 98 -8.87 -16.77 12.48
C SER A 98 -7.54 -16.68 13.26
N TYR A 99 -7.06 -15.45 13.53
CA TYR A 99 -5.82 -15.16 14.25
C TYR A 99 -6.08 -14.52 15.62
N ARG A 100 -7.35 -14.46 16.07
CA ARG A 100 -7.74 -13.73 17.28
C ARG A 100 -7.28 -12.26 17.29
N MET A 101 -7.14 -11.69 16.11
CA MET A 101 -6.73 -10.30 15.88
C MET A 101 -7.96 -9.40 15.91
N ALA A 102 -7.83 -8.23 16.54
CA ALA A 102 -8.86 -7.21 16.48
C ALA A 102 -9.00 -6.66 15.05
N SER A 103 -10.22 -6.31 14.67
CA SER A 103 -10.50 -5.74 13.36
C SER A 103 -11.65 -4.75 13.38
N ALA A 104 -11.67 -3.91 12.36
CA ALA A 104 -12.81 -3.03 12.07
C ALA A 104 -12.99 -2.91 10.55
N ARG A 105 -14.23 -2.59 10.16
CA ARG A 105 -14.59 -2.25 8.80
C ARG A 105 -15.23 -0.87 8.82
N VAL A 106 -14.72 0.03 7.97
CA VAL A 106 -15.11 1.44 7.95
C VAL A 106 -15.43 1.88 6.52
N ASP A 107 -16.31 2.86 6.41
CA ASP A 107 -16.56 3.56 5.16
C ASP A 107 -15.38 4.46 4.82
N GLY A 108 -14.64 4.12 3.78
CA GLY A 108 -13.49 4.87 3.28
C GLY A 108 -13.85 6.13 2.50
N LEU A 109 -15.13 6.34 2.20
CA LEU A 109 -15.64 7.58 1.62
C LEU A 109 -15.97 8.63 2.69
N ASP A 110 -15.94 8.26 3.97
CA ASP A 110 -15.98 9.17 5.11
C ASP A 110 -14.58 9.31 5.74
N PRO A 111 -13.84 10.41 5.45
CA PRO A 111 -12.50 10.62 6.00
C PRO A 111 -12.47 10.72 7.52
N LEU A 112 -13.53 11.22 8.16
CA LEU A 112 -13.57 11.32 9.62
C LEU A 112 -13.77 9.96 10.27
N ALA A 113 -14.66 9.13 9.74
CA ALA A 113 -14.83 7.75 10.18
C ALA A 113 -13.52 6.95 9.99
N THR A 114 -12.85 7.12 8.85
CA THR A 114 -11.56 6.50 8.56
C THR A 114 -10.48 6.96 9.53
N TYR A 115 -10.41 8.26 9.83
CA TYR A 115 -9.47 8.82 10.82
C TYR A 115 -9.66 8.19 12.20
N GLU A 116 -10.89 8.15 12.71
CA GLU A 116 -11.19 7.60 14.04
C GLU A 116 -10.91 6.10 14.14
N ALA A 117 -11.27 5.34 13.11
CA ALA A 117 -10.96 3.92 13.05
C ALA A 117 -9.44 3.67 12.99
N THR A 118 -8.71 4.44 12.18
CA THR A 118 -7.25 4.36 12.09
C THR A 118 -6.58 4.74 13.40
N ARG A 119 -7.02 5.82 14.05
CA ARG A 119 -6.52 6.26 15.35
C ARG A 119 -6.67 5.16 16.41
N SER A 120 -7.82 4.51 16.43
CA SER A 120 -8.11 3.39 17.35
C SER A 120 -7.25 2.17 17.04
N ALA A 121 -7.08 1.80 15.78
CA ALA A 121 -6.23 0.70 15.34
C ALA A 121 -4.75 0.93 15.71
N VAL A 122 -4.24 2.15 15.50
CA VAL A 122 -2.87 2.52 15.85
C VAL A 122 -2.66 2.48 17.38
N ALA A 123 -3.64 2.95 18.16
CA ALA A 123 -3.57 2.87 19.62
C ALA A 123 -3.51 1.41 20.11
N ALA A 124 -4.33 0.53 19.53
CA ALA A 124 -4.31 -0.90 19.85
C ALA A 124 -2.97 -1.55 19.46
N ALA A 125 -2.47 -1.30 18.25
CA ALA A 125 -1.20 -1.84 17.78
C ALA A 125 -0.02 -1.38 18.64
N ARG A 126 0.00 -0.10 19.04
CA ARG A 126 1.02 0.45 19.96
C ARG A 126 1.00 -0.24 21.32
N ALA A 127 -0.14 -0.73 21.74
CA ALA A 127 -0.28 -1.52 22.97
C ALA A 127 0.05 -3.02 22.79
N GLY A 128 0.60 -3.43 21.63
CA GLY A 128 0.95 -4.82 21.34
C GLY A 128 -0.21 -5.69 20.85
N ALA A 129 -1.30 -5.06 20.39
CA ALA A 129 -2.44 -5.75 19.80
C ALA A 129 -2.51 -5.43 18.30
N PRO A 130 -1.96 -6.27 17.40
CA PRO A 130 -2.01 -6.05 15.96
C PRO A 130 -3.46 -5.95 15.49
N PHE A 131 -3.69 -5.18 14.42
CA PHE A 131 -5.02 -4.83 13.99
C PHE A 131 -5.20 -5.01 12.48
N LEU A 132 -6.36 -5.50 12.06
CA LEU A 132 -6.78 -5.55 10.66
C LEU A 132 -7.89 -4.52 10.42
N LEU A 133 -7.59 -3.49 9.65
CA LEU A 133 -8.55 -2.44 9.30
C LEU A 133 -8.97 -2.60 7.84
N GLU A 134 -10.25 -2.78 7.58
CA GLU A 134 -10.81 -2.76 6.24
C GLU A 134 -11.46 -1.41 5.97
N VAL A 135 -10.91 -0.68 5.00
CA VAL A 135 -11.40 0.61 4.52
C VAL A 135 -12.10 0.36 3.20
N VAL A 136 -13.42 0.42 3.20
CA VAL A 136 -14.25 0.20 2.02
C VAL A 136 -14.31 1.48 1.21
N SER A 137 -13.84 1.44 0.00
CA SER A 137 -13.77 2.59 -0.89
C SER A 137 -14.28 2.22 -2.28
N GLU A 138 -14.28 3.19 -3.18
CA GLU A 138 -14.67 2.99 -4.55
C GLU A 138 -13.54 3.42 -5.50
N ARG A 139 -13.35 2.67 -6.58
CA ARG A 139 -12.42 3.05 -7.62
C ARG A 139 -13.16 3.90 -8.65
N LEU A 140 -12.85 5.20 -8.72
CA LEU A 140 -13.53 6.15 -9.62
C LEU A 140 -13.11 5.99 -11.09
N ARG A 141 -11.88 5.54 -11.35
CA ARG A 141 -11.32 5.35 -12.71
C ARG A 141 -11.01 3.88 -12.98
N GLY A 142 -10.47 3.56 -14.15
CA GLY A 142 -9.97 2.23 -14.47
C GLY A 142 -8.82 1.79 -13.54
N HIS A 143 -8.48 0.51 -13.55
CA HIS A 143 -7.40 -0.05 -12.74
C HIS A 143 -6.03 0.57 -13.06
N SER A 144 -5.83 0.92 -14.32
CA SER A 144 -4.62 1.59 -14.82
C SER A 144 -4.99 2.60 -15.90
N VAL A 145 -4.02 3.39 -16.34
CA VAL A 145 -4.21 4.40 -17.41
C VAL A 145 -4.75 3.80 -18.70
N VAL A 146 -4.39 2.55 -19.00
CA VAL A 146 -4.81 1.83 -20.23
C VAL A 146 -6.09 1.00 -20.03
N ASP A 147 -6.64 0.93 -18.82
CA ASP A 147 -7.87 0.18 -18.54
C ASP A 147 -9.10 1.02 -18.93
N PRO A 148 -9.87 0.62 -19.97
CA PRO A 148 -11.05 1.34 -20.40
C PRO A 148 -12.27 1.16 -19.48
N ALA A 149 -12.12 0.44 -18.36
CA ALA A 149 -13.16 0.19 -17.36
C ALA A 149 -14.49 -0.33 -17.90
N LYS A 150 -14.47 -1.16 -18.96
CA LYS A 150 -15.68 -1.71 -19.63
C LYS A 150 -16.55 -2.61 -18.74
N TYR A 151 -16.09 -2.93 -17.55
CA TYR A 151 -16.82 -3.68 -16.54
C TYR A 151 -17.78 -2.81 -15.70
N ARG A 152 -17.91 -1.51 -16.00
CA ARG A 152 -18.83 -0.55 -15.39
C ARG A 152 -19.66 0.18 -16.42
N THR A 153 -20.88 0.55 -16.06
CA THR A 153 -21.72 1.44 -16.86
C THR A 153 -21.43 2.91 -16.55
N ALA A 154 -21.88 3.81 -17.43
CA ALA A 154 -21.74 5.25 -17.22
C ALA A 154 -22.53 5.71 -15.98
N GLU A 155 -23.73 5.13 -15.77
CA GLU A 155 -24.60 5.41 -14.64
C GLU A 155 -23.94 5.00 -13.31
N GLU A 156 -23.25 3.85 -13.28
CA GLU A 156 -22.49 3.41 -12.09
C GLU A 156 -21.36 4.39 -11.78
N VAL A 157 -20.62 4.87 -12.78
CA VAL A 157 -19.53 5.84 -12.59
C VAL A 157 -20.07 7.18 -12.07
N GLU A 158 -21.20 7.67 -12.61
CA GLU A 158 -21.83 8.91 -12.15
C GLU A 158 -22.30 8.78 -10.69
N ALA A 159 -22.93 7.65 -10.33
CA ALA A 159 -23.32 7.39 -8.96
C ALA A 159 -22.14 7.37 -7.99
N LEU A 160 -21.00 6.76 -8.37
CA LEU A 160 -19.79 6.74 -7.57
C LEU A 160 -19.19 8.14 -7.39
N THR A 161 -19.17 8.95 -8.46
CA THR A 161 -18.63 10.31 -8.44
C THR A 161 -19.43 11.23 -7.50
N SER A 162 -20.73 11.01 -7.37
CA SER A 162 -21.58 11.78 -6.45
C SER A 162 -21.21 11.58 -4.97
N HIS A 163 -20.50 10.52 -4.62
CA HIS A 163 -20.03 10.19 -3.28
C HIS A 163 -18.54 10.48 -3.07
N ASP A 164 -17.92 11.26 -3.97
CA ASP A 164 -16.51 11.64 -3.84
C ASP A 164 -16.27 12.35 -2.49
N PRO A 165 -15.34 11.84 -1.64
CA PRO A 165 -15.04 12.43 -0.34
C PRO A 165 -14.59 13.89 -0.41
N ILE A 166 -13.97 14.34 -1.53
CA ILE A 166 -13.58 15.73 -1.71
C ILE A 166 -14.84 16.62 -1.75
N HIS A 167 -15.86 16.21 -2.49
CA HIS A 167 -17.11 16.95 -2.58
C HIS A 167 -17.90 16.92 -1.26
N THR A 168 -18.01 15.77 -0.63
CA THR A 168 -18.79 15.61 0.61
C THR A 168 -18.16 16.36 1.78
N VAL A 169 -16.84 16.32 1.94
CA VAL A 169 -16.12 17.05 2.98
C VAL A 169 -16.15 18.55 2.69
N GLY A 170 -15.92 18.97 1.43
CA GLY A 170 -16.01 20.38 1.02
C GLY A 170 -17.38 20.96 1.36
N ALA A 171 -18.46 20.27 1.00
CA ALA A 171 -19.82 20.70 1.31
C ALA A 171 -20.05 20.81 2.82
N ARG A 172 -19.57 19.86 3.61
CA ARG A 172 -19.67 19.90 5.08
C ARG A 172 -18.92 21.09 5.66
N LEU A 173 -17.69 21.35 5.24
CA LEU A 173 -16.91 22.49 5.71
C LEU A 173 -17.58 23.83 5.38
N MET A 174 -18.25 23.92 4.22
CA MET A 174 -19.02 25.11 3.86
C MET A 174 -20.26 25.28 4.76
N VAL A 175 -20.97 24.22 5.06
CA VAL A 175 -22.13 24.27 5.99
C VAL A 175 -21.70 24.67 7.41
N GLU A 176 -20.54 24.21 7.86
CA GLU A 176 -19.98 24.55 9.16
C GLU A 176 -19.31 25.95 9.18
N GLY A 177 -19.27 26.65 8.04
CA GLY A 177 -18.67 28.00 7.92
C GLY A 177 -17.14 28.01 8.07
N LEU A 178 -16.49 26.87 7.90
CA LEU A 178 -15.03 26.72 7.98
C LEU A 178 -14.34 26.95 6.63
N LEU A 179 -15.08 26.88 5.53
CA LEU A 179 -14.61 27.07 4.16
C LEU A 179 -15.73 27.74 3.35
N ASP A 180 -15.36 28.53 2.37
CA ASP A 180 -16.28 29.05 1.35
C ASP A 180 -15.92 28.52 -0.05
N ALA A 181 -16.70 28.89 -1.05
CA ALA A 181 -16.50 28.44 -2.42
C ALA A 181 -15.17 28.93 -3.02
N GLU A 182 -14.71 30.13 -2.63
CA GLU A 182 -13.43 30.67 -3.08
C GLU A 182 -12.25 29.89 -2.45
N GLY A 183 -12.33 29.61 -1.16
CA GLY A 183 -11.35 28.80 -0.46
C GLY A 183 -11.25 27.36 -0.99
N LEU A 184 -12.40 26.74 -1.33
CA LEU A 184 -12.39 25.39 -1.94
C LEU A 184 -11.73 25.43 -3.33
N ALA A 185 -12.03 26.43 -4.16
CA ALA A 185 -11.40 26.59 -5.46
C ALA A 185 -9.89 26.84 -5.34
N ALA A 186 -9.46 27.62 -4.35
CA ALA A 186 -8.04 27.87 -4.09
C ALA A 186 -7.28 26.60 -3.70
N LEU A 187 -7.88 25.72 -2.88
CA LEU A 187 -7.30 24.41 -2.53
C LEU A 187 -7.16 23.49 -3.76
N ASP A 188 -8.15 23.48 -4.65
CA ASP A 188 -8.09 22.70 -5.89
C ASP A 188 -6.97 23.19 -6.83
N GLU A 189 -6.83 24.51 -6.99
CA GLU A 189 -5.75 25.12 -7.78
C GLU A 189 -4.36 24.85 -7.16
N GLU A 190 -4.24 24.90 -5.85
CA GLU A 190 -2.97 24.51 -5.17
C GLU A 190 -2.62 23.05 -5.43
N ALA A 191 -3.59 22.14 -5.32
CA ALA A 191 -3.39 20.72 -5.60
C ALA A 191 -2.97 20.47 -7.05
N LYS A 192 -3.60 21.16 -8.02
CA LYS A 192 -3.20 21.10 -9.44
C LYS A 192 -1.77 21.59 -9.64
N ALA A 193 -1.42 22.73 -9.05
CA ALA A 193 -0.08 23.29 -9.15
C ALA A 193 1.00 22.35 -8.55
N ILE A 194 0.69 21.60 -7.49
CA ILE A 194 1.57 20.59 -6.93
C ILE A 194 1.78 19.45 -7.95
N ALA A 195 0.70 18.93 -8.54
CA ALA A 195 0.78 17.87 -9.54
C ALA A 195 1.58 18.28 -10.79
N GLU A 196 1.36 19.50 -11.28
CA GLU A 196 2.11 20.07 -12.42
C GLU A 196 3.61 20.19 -12.12
N ARG A 197 3.97 20.70 -10.94
CA ARG A 197 5.38 20.76 -10.52
C ARG A 197 6.02 19.38 -10.42
N ALA A 198 5.31 18.38 -9.88
CA ALA A 198 5.79 17.01 -9.80
C ALA A 198 6.02 16.40 -11.20
N SER A 199 5.12 16.64 -12.14
CA SER A 199 5.25 16.21 -13.53
C SER A 199 6.43 16.87 -14.22
N ALA A 200 6.55 18.18 -14.11
CA ALA A 200 7.67 18.94 -14.70
C ALA A 200 9.02 18.52 -14.11
N PHE A 201 9.07 18.24 -12.81
CA PHE A 201 10.27 17.71 -12.16
C PHE A 201 10.66 16.33 -12.75
N ALA A 202 9.68 15.43 -12.90
CA ALA A 202 9.94 14.11 -13.46
C ALA A 202 10.43 14.18 -14.92
N GLU A 203 9.81 15.03 -15.74
CA GLU A 203 10.19 15.24 -17.14
C GLU A 203 11.59 15.85 -17.30
N ALA A 204 11.97 16.77 -16.42
CA ALA A 204 13.28 17.42 -16.44
C ALA A 204 14.39 16.56 -15.81
N SER A 205 14.04 15.50 -15.08
CA SER A 205 15.00 14.63 -14.41
C SER A 205 15.77 13.77 -15.42
N PRO A 206 17.08 13.60 -15.25
CA PRO A 206 17.85 12.71 -16.09
C PRO A 206 17.44 11.25 -15.89
N HIS A 207 17.60 10.44 -16.92
CA HIS A 207 17.48 8.99 -16.76
C HIS A 207 18.56 8.47 -15.78
N PRO A 208 18.26 7.40 -15.00
CA PRO A 208 19.26 6.76 -14.16
C PRO A 208 20.47 6.32 -14.99
N ASP A 209 21.67 6.48 -14.43
CA ASP A 209 22.89 6.00 -15.08
C ASP A 209 22.86 4.45 -15.13
N PRO A 210 23.01 3.82 -16.31
CA PRO A 210 23.05 2.37 -16.43
C PRO A 210 24.10 1.68 -15.54
N SER A 211 25.18 2.40 -15.19
CA SER A 211 26.22 1.88 -14.29
C SER A 211 25.70 1.60 -12.88
N THR A 212 24.59 2.24 -12.46
CA THR A 212 24.01 2.06 -11.12
C THR A 212 22.98 0.91 -11.03
N LEU A 213 22.78 0.15 -12.12
CA LEU A 213 21.73 -0.87 -12.21
C LEU A 213 21.75 -1.89 -11.07
N PHE A 214 22.95 -2.24 -10.57
CA PHE A 214 23.14 -3.25 -9.54
C PHE A 214 23.45 -2.69 -8.15
N ASP A 215 23.58 -1.37 -8.00
CA ASP A 215 24.06 -0.74 -6.75
C ASP A 215 23.14 -1.02 -5.56
N TYR A 216 21.83 -1.19 -5.81
CA TYR A 216 20.82 -1.37 -4.75
C TYR A 216 20.23 -2.77 -4.72
N THR A 217 20.84 -3.74 -5.38
CA THR A 217 20.33 -5.12 -5.44
C THR A 217 20.62 -5.88 -4.14
N TYR A 218 21.75 -5.59 -3.50
CA TYR A 218 22.22 -6.23 -2.27
C TYR A 218 22.73 -5.20 -1.27
N ALA A 219 22.70 -5.54 0.03
CA ALA A 219 23.23 -4.68 1.10
C ALA A 219 24.75 -4.44 0.96
N THR A 220 25.49 -5.41 0.40
CA THR A 220 26.91 -5.26 0.07
C THR A 220 26.99 -4.88 -1.41
N PRO A 221 27.69 -3.78 -1.76
CA PRO A 221 27.90 -3.43 -3.14
C PRO A 221 28.55 -4.58 -3.93
N VAL A 222 27.93 -4.94 -5.04
CA VAL A 222 28.51 -5.91 -5.99
C VAL A 222 29.14 -5.12 -7.11
N ALA A 223 30.40 -5.44 -7.44
CA ALA A 223 31.09 -4.78 -8.55
C ALA A 223 30.25 -4.90 -9.83
N ASN A 224 29.98 -3.75 -10.45
CA ASN A 224 29.22 -3.68 -11.69
C ASN A 224 30.12 -4.13 -12.84
N ASP A 225 29.97 -5.37 -13.28
CA ASP A 225 30.72 -5.89 -14.44
C ASP A 225 29.86 -5.71 -15.70
N LEU A 226 30.17 -4.69 -16.47
CA LEU A 226 29.52 -4.36 -17.73
C LEU A 226 29.60 -5.48 -18.79
N HIS A 227 30.45 -6.49 -18.58
CA HIS A 227 30.59 -7.64 -19.46
C HIS A 227 29.70 -8.82 -19.11
N ARG A 228 28.95 -8.71 -17.99
CA ARG A 228 27.98 -9.77 -17.59
C ARG A 228 26.64 -9.57 -18.28
N LEU A 229 26.12 -10.64 -18.83
CA LEU A 229 24.78 -10.66 -19.39
C LEU A 229 23.73 -10.76 -18.25
N PRO A 230 22.52 -10.21 -18.42
CA PRO A 230 21.44 -10.41 -17.49
C PRO A 230 21.19 -11.91 -17.26
N GLY A 231 21.19 -12.32 -15.97
CA GLY A 231 21.01 -13.72 -15.60
C GLY A 231 22.27 -14.55 -15.40
N GLU A 232 23.46 -13.99 -15.68
CA GLU A 232 24.70 -14.67 -15.32
C GLU A 232 24.89 -14.72 -13.78
N PRO A 233 25.41 -15.84 -13.22
CA PRO A 233 25.63 -15.96 -11.80
C PRO A 233 26.58 -14.87 -11.29
N LEU A 234 26.19 -14.20 -10.20
CA LEU A 234 27.00 -13.16 -9.52
C LEU A 234 28.32 -13.70 -8.92
N PHE A 235 28.41 -15.03 -8.75
CA PHE A 235 29.59 -15.70 -8.23
C PHE A 235 30.30 -16.45 -9.34
N ALA A 236 31.62 -16.35 -9.38
CA ALA A 236 32.41 -17.19 -10.26
C ALA A 236 32.02 -18.66 -10.09
N ALA A 237 31.74 -19.32 -11.20
CA ALA A 237 31.49 -20.76 -11.17
C ALA A 237 32.65 -21.45 -10.44
N ARG A 238 32.38 -22.22 -9.41
CA ARG A 238 33.39 -23.06 -8.79
C ARG A 238 34.01 -23.90 -9.92
N PRO A 239 35.33 -23.96 -10.03
CA PRO A 239 35.95 -24.85 -11.00
C PRO A 239 35.39 -26.26 -10.76
N ARG A 240 34.88 -26.88 -11.81
CA ARG A 240 34.47 -28.28 -11.71
C ARG A 240 35.70 -29.08 -11.25
N PRO A 241 35.52 -30.01 -10.28
CA PRO A 241 36.61 -30.92 -9.98
C PRO A 241 37.07 -31.53 -11.31
N THR A 242 38.33 -31.36 -11.66
CA THR A 242 38.92 -32.08 -12.76
C THR A 242 38.70 -33.55 -12.50
N GLU A 243 37.99 -34.23 -13.40
CA GLU A 243 37.90 -35.67 -13.36
C GLU A 243 39.33 -36.18 -13.28
N VAL A 244 39.66 -36.81 -12.18
CA VAL A 244 40.93 -37.54 -11.98
C VAL A 244 40.85 -38.72 -12.89
N ALA A 245 41.66 -38.73 -13.95
CA ALA A 245 41.82 -39.86 -14.83
C ALA A 245 42.45 -41.07 -14.09
#